data_19f8296191a21b12c829710625ab6835
#
_entry.id   19f8296191a21b12c829710625ab6835
#
_cell.length_a   1.000
_cell.length_b   1.000
_cell.length_c   1.000
_cell.angle_alpha   90.00
_cell.angle_beta   90.00
_cell.angle_gamma   90.00
#
_symmetry.space_group_name_H-M   'P 1'
#
loop_
_entity.id
_entity.type
_entity.pdbx_description
1 polymer ?
#
loop_
_entity_poly.entity_id
_entity_poly.type
_entity_poly.pdbx_seq_one_letter_code
_entity_poly.pdbx_strand_id
1 'polypeptide(L)'
;MPRRLVDLSMPVHNGMQTFPRIVKPTLEMHETWQEFAERIGAAEHGVTWLTASYRVELSDHVGTHLDAMRHLVPEAPGPEGIPLEYCYGDGVVLDFRDLPKGAGITAAQVQAELDRIGYTLKPLDIVLIWTGAGAYQDQPRYLTDHCGMTAEATRWLLDQGIKVMGIDAVTFD
;
A
#
# COMPACT_ATOMS: atom_id res chain seq x y z
N MET A 1 2.98 22.92 15.78
CA MET A 1 1.80 22.90 14.90
C MET A 1 0.89 21.75 15.31
N PRO A 2 -0.43 21.83 15.19
CA PRO A 2 -1.29 20.68 15.45
C PRO A 2 -0.93 19.53 14.48
N ARG A 3 -0.92 18.28 14.97
CA ARG A 3 -0.70 17.11 14.12
C ARG A 3 -1.86 16.99 13.12
N ARG A 4 -1.54 16.82 11.85
CA ARG A 4 -2.51 16.52 10.79
C ARG A 4 -2.42 15.03 10.47
N LEU A 5 -3.56 14.35 10.46
CA LEU A 5 -3.66 12.99 9.94
C LEU A 5 -3.96 13.06 8.44
N VAL A 6 -3.24 12.27 7.66
CA VAL A 6 -3.43 12.14 6.21
C VAL A 6 -3.53 10.64 5.91
N ASP A 7 -4.64 10.25 5.29
CA ASP A 7 -4.80 8.89 4.78
C ASP A 7 -4.07 8.79 3.43
N LEU A 8 -3.12 7.88 3.35
CA LEU A 8 -2.35 7.59 2.14
C LEU A 8 -2.80 6.29 1.47
N SER A 9 -3.83 5.63 2.02
CA SER A 9 -4.29 4.36 1.48
C SER A 9 -5.14 4.52 0.22
N MET A 10 -5.02 3.54 -0.66
CA MET A 10 -5.82 3.40 -1.87
C MET A 10 -7.18 2.78 -1.52
N PRO A 11 -8.32 3.34 -1.98
CA PRO A 11 -9.61 2.70 -1.79
C PRO A 11 -9.67 1.33 -2.48
N VAL A 12 -10.19 0.32 -1.78
CA VAL A 12 -10.44 -1.00 -2.37
C VAL A 12 -11.92 -1.07 -2.79
N HIS A 13 -12.16 -1.36 -4.07
CA HIS A 13 -13.52 -1.44 -4.62
C HIS A 13 -13.61 -2.45 -5.77
N ASN A 14 -14.84 -2.86 -6.07
CA ASN A 14 -15.11 -3.73 -7.22
C ASN A 14 -14.63 -3.08 -8.51
N GLY A 15 -13.86 -3.84 -9.31
CA GLY A 15 -13.41 -3.40 -10.61
C GLY A 15 -12.17 -2.50 -10.62
N MET A 16 -11.55 -2.21 -9.47
CA MET A 16 -10.30 -1.45 -9.43
C MET A 16 -9.21 -2.12 -10.27
N GLN A 17 -8.24 -1.31 -10.70
CA GLN A 17 -7.06 -1.83 -11.39
C GLN A 17 -6.18 -2.59 -10.41
N THR A 18 -5.79 -3.80 -10.78
CA THR A 18 -4.90 -4.67 -9.99
C THR A 18 -3.75 -5.13 -10.86
N PHE A 19 -2.71 -5.68 -10.24
CA PHE A 19 -1.66 -6.38 -10.99
C PHE A 19 -2.28 -7.48 -11.88
N PRO A 20 -1.77 -7.70 -13.11
CA PRO A 20 -2.34 -8.69 -14.01
C PRO A 20 -2.42 -10.10 -13.42
N ARG A 21 -3.56 -10.78 -13.62
CA ARG A 21 -3.81 -12.19 -13.24
C ARG A 21 -3.96 -12.48 -11.75
N ILE A 22 -3.91 -11.50 -10.85
CA ILE A 22 -4.29 -11.74 -9.46
C ILE A 22 -5.81 -11.71 -9.28
N VAL A 23 -6.29 -12.23 -8.16
CA VAL A 23 -7.71 -12.19 -7.81
C VAL A 23 -8.16 -10.73 -7.64
N LYS A 24 -9.13 -10.32 -8.43
CA LYS A 24 -9.70 -8.97 -8.32
C LYS A 24 -10.58 -8.87 -7.10
N PRO A 25 -10.64 -7.69 -6.46
CA PRO A 25 -11.55 -7.48 -5.34
C PRO A 25 -13.00 -7.72 -5.74
N THR A 26 -13.69 -8.48 -4.91
CA THR A 26 -15.14 -8.64 -4.94
C THR A 26 -15.68 -8.32 -3.55
N LEU A 27 -16.47 -7.27 -3.46
CA LEU A 27 -17.15 -6.84 -2.25
C LEU A 27 -18.66 -6.94 -2.51
N GLU A 28 -19.30 -7.91 -1.89
CA GLU A 28 -20.71 -8.23 -2.09
C GLU A 28 -21.43 -8.23 -0.76
N MET A 29 -22.66 -7.70 -0.76
CA MET A 29 -23.55 -7.82 0.40
C MET A 29 -23.80 -9.31 0.64
N HIS A 30 -23.44 -9.81 1.82
CA HIS A 30 -23.67 -11.18 2.23
C HIS A 30 -25.00 -11.32 2.97
N GLU A 31 -25.27 -10.37 3.84
CA GLU A 31 -26.51 -10.32 4.64
C GLU A 31 -26.88 -8.86 4.88
N THR A 32 -28.12 -8.52 4.58
CA THR A 32 -28.66 -7.17 4.81
C THR A 32 -29.04 -6.97 6.28
N TRP A 33 -29.28 -5.74 6.66
CA TRP A 33 -29.68 -5.35 8.01
C TRP A 33 -31.00 -6.02 8.43
N GLN A 34 -31.94 -6.17 7.49
CA GLN A 34 -33.24 -6.79 7.72
C GLN A 34 -33.09 -8.31 7.87
N GLU A 35 -32.38 -8.96 6.95
CA GLU A 35 -32.11 -10.41 6.99
C GLU A 35 -31.45 -10.83 8.30
N PHE A 36 -30.48 -10.02 8.77
CA PHE A 36 -29.83 -10.30 10.05
C PHE A 36 -30.82 -10.21 11.22
N ALA A 37 -31.67 -9.17 11.28
CA ALA A 37 -32.66 -9.00 12.33
C ALA A 37 -33.70 -10.17 12.34
N GLU A 38 -34.11 -10.58 11.17
CA GLU A 38 -35.04 -11.74 10.99
C GLU A 38 -34.36 -13.04 11.43
N ARG A 39 -33.15 -13.32 10.98
CA ARG A 39 -32.39 -14.54 11.27
C ARG A 39 -32.17 -14.78 12.77
N ILE A 40 -31.96 -13.72 13.54
CA ILE A 40 -31.73 -13.83 14.98
C ILE A 40 -33.04 -13.68 15.80
N GLY A 41 -34.20 -13.53 15.16
CA GLY A 41 -35.49 -13.38 15.82
C GLY A 41 -35.77 -11.99 16.40
N ALA A 42 -34.91 -11.00 16.16
CA ALA A 42 -35.10 -9.65 16.71
C ALA A 42 -36.31 -8.94 16.12
N ALA A 43 -36.72 -9.30 14.90
CA ALA A 43 -37.88 -8.76 14.22
C ALA A 43 -39.22 -9.09 14.99
N GLU A 44 -39.27 -10.23 15.64
CA GLU A 44 -40.44 -10.64 16.49
C GLU A 44 -40.62 -9.72 17.72
N HIS A 45 -39.54 -9.02 18.10
CA HIS A 45 -39.50 -8.04 19.18
C HIS A 45 -39.54 -6.58 18.69
N GLY A 46 -39.88 -6.36 17.41
CA GLY A 46 -40.03 -5.04 16.82
C GLY A 46 -38.69 -4.40 16.35
N VAL A 47 -37.58 -5.14 16.38
CA VAL A 47 -36.27 -4.67 15.87
C VAL A 47 -36.08 -5.25 14.48
N THR A 48 -36.47 -4.49 13.46
CA THR A 48 -36.48 -4.96 12.06
C THR A 48 -35.22 -4.58 11.29
N TRP A 49 -34.21 -3.98 11.93
CA TRP A 49 -33.01 -3.48 11.28
C TRP A 49 -31.83 -3.46 12.29
N LEU A 50 -30.73 -4.16 11.99
CA LEU A 50 -29.57 -4.29 12.89
C LEU A 50 -28.26 -4.04 12.13
N THR A 51 -27.50 -5.10 11.85
CA THR A 51 -26.21 -5.03 11.18
C THR A 51 -26.25 -5.71 9.83
N ALA A 52 -25.35 -5.32 8.94
CA ALA A 52 -25.13 -6.03 7.69
C ALA A 52 -23.72 -6.62 7.65
N SER A 53 -23.51 -7.62 6.81
CA SER A 53 -22.21 -8.18 6.55
C SER A 53 -21.92 -8.24 5.05
N TYR A 54 -20.63 -8.14 4.74
CA TYR A 54 -20.13 -8.26 3.37
C TYR A 54 -19.24 -9.49 3.25
N ARG A 55 -19.34 -10.17 2.11
CA ARG A 55 -18.31 -11.10 1.63
C ARG A 55 -17.24 -10.28 0.94
N VAL A 56 -15.98 -10.51 1.34
CA VAL A 56 -14.82 -9.88 0.73
C VAL A 56 -13.90 -10.97 0.20
N GLU A 57 -13.58 -10.90 -1.08
CA GLU A 57 -12.63 -11.78 -1.74
C GLU A 57 -11.63 -10.90 -2.51
N LEU A 58 -10.35 -11.04 -2.21
CA LEU A 58 -9.28 -10.29 -2.87
C LEU A 58 -7.94 -11.02 -2.71
N SER A 59 -6.98 -10.71 -3.56
CA SER A 59 -5.59 -11.08 -3.31
C SER A 59 -5.02 -10.24 -2.16
N ASP A 60 -4.07 -10.79 -1.44
CA ASP A 60 -3.26 -10.09 -0.43
C ASP A 60 -2.45 -8.90 -0.99
N HIS A 61 -2.24 -8.86 -2.30
CA HIS A 61 -1.55 -7.78 -3.03
C HIS A 61 -2.51 -6.79 -3.71
N VAL A 62 -3.61 -6.46 -3.05
CA VAL A 62 -4.60 -5.49 -3.55
C VAL A 62 -4.68 -4.26 -2.64
N GLY A 63 -4.72 -3.08 -3.27
CA GLY A 63 -4.76 -1.81 -2.54
C GLY A 63 -3.42 -1.48 -1.87
N THR A 64 -3.44 -0.62 -0.87
CA THR A 64 -2.24 -0.29 -0.09
C THR A 64 -1.98 -1.39 0.93
N HIS A 65 -0.86 -2.05 0.83
CA HIS A 65 -0.47 -3.19 1.66
C HIS A 65 1.03 -3.21 1.93
N LEU A 66 1.47 -4.11 2.80
CA LEU A 66 2.87 -4.37 3.10
C LEU A 66 3.19 -5.82 2.76
N ASP A 67 4.20 -6.03 1.92
CA ASP A 67 4.69 -7.36 1.58
C ASP A 67 5.62 -7.90 2.67
N ALA A 68 5.38 -9.14 3.05
CA ALA A 68 6.32 -9.91 3.87
C ALA A 68 7.38 -10.58 3.00
N MET A 69 8.50 -10.98 3.62
CA MET A 69 9.56 -11.70 2.92
C MET A 69 9.09 -13.00 2.26
N ARG A 70 8.04 -13.64 2.80
CA ARG A 70 7.43 -14.84 2.20
C ARG A 70 6.90 -14.61 0.79
N HIS A 71 6.59 -13.37 0.42
CA HIS A 71 6.20 -13.06 -0.95
C HIS A 71 7.26 -13.47 -1.99
N LEU A 72 8.54 -13.38 -1.63
CA LEU A 72 9.67 -13.71 -2.51
C LEU A 72 10.42 -14.99 -2.11
N VAL A 73 10.39 -15.34 -0.81
CA VAL A 73 11.16 -16.46 -0.25
C VAL A 73 10.19 -17.39 0.49
N PRO A 74 9.86 -18.57 -0.06
CA PRO A 74 8.81 -19.45 0.47
C PRO A 74 8.98 -19.84 1.95
N GLU A 75 10.22 -20.02 2.41
CA GLU A 75 10.56 -20.42 3.77
C GLU A 75 10.66 -19.26 4.77
N ALA A 76 10.57 -18.02 4.27
CA ALA A 76 10.61 -16.83 5.14
C ALA A 76 9.31 -16.66 5.93
N PRO A 77 9.35 -15.90 7.04
CA PRO A 77 8.15 -15.52 7.78
C PRO A 77 7.15 -14.75 6.91
N GLY A 78 5.86 -14.97 7.13
CA GLY A 78 4.78 -14.17 6.58
C GLY A 78 4.59 -12.84 7.33
N PRO A 79 3.46 -12.15 7.12
CA PRO A 79 3.19 -10.87 7.78
C PRO A 79 3.24 -10.94 9.30
N GLU A 80 2.90 -12.09 9.87
CA GLU A 80 2.98 -12.39 11.30
C GLU A 80 4.39 -12.30 11.89
N GLY A 81 5.41 -12.38 11.05
CA GLY A 81 6.83 -12.28 11.43
C GLY A 81 7.45 -10.91 11.24
N ILE A 82 6.68 -9.91 10.78
CA ILE A 82 7.19 -8.54 10.63
C ILE A 82 7.20 -7.85 12.00
N PRO A 83 8.37 -7.39 12.49
CA PRO A 83 8.42 -6.61 13.73
C PRO A 83 7.59 -5.34 13.61
N LEU A 84 6.76 -5.05 14.61
CA LEU A 84 5.85 -3.89 14.58
C LEU A 84 6.61 -2.56 14.54
N GLU A 85 7.82 -2.51 15.10
CA GLU A 85 8.72 -1.35 15.02
C GLU A 85 9.14 -0.99 13.59
N TYR A 86 9.00 -1.91 12.61
CA TYR A 86 9.23 -1.58 11.20
C TYR A 86 8.04 -0.84 10.57
N CYS A 87 6.85 -0.99 11.17
CA CYS A 87 5.61 -0.43 10.64
C CYS A 87 5.22 0.92 11.26
N TYR A 88 6.01 1.41 12.21
CA TYR A 88 5.74 2.66 12.92
C TYR A 88 7.02 3.41 13.25
N GLY A 89 7.20 4.60 12.67
CA GLY A 89 8.40 5.41 12.85
C GLY A 89 8.30 6.76 12.16
N ASP A 90 9.41 7.48 12.16
CA ASP A 90 9.55 8.64 11.30
C ASP A 90 9.52 8.20 9.83
N GLY A 91 9.00 9.06 8.96
CA GLY A 91 8.93 8.76 7.54
C GLY A 91 9.28 9.96 6.68
N VAL A 92 9.74 9.68 5.48
CA VAL A 92 10.10 10.69 4.48
C VAL A 92 9.49 10.33 3.14
N VAL A 93 8.92 11.32 2.45
CA VAL A 93 8.45 11.19 1.06
C VAL A 93 9.48 11.80 0.14
N LEU A 94 9.98 11.02 -0.81
CA LEU A 94 10.93 11.44 -1.83
C LEU A 94 10.18 11.61 -3.16
N ASP A 95 10.26 12.79 -3.75
CA ASP A 95 9.48 13.19 -4.92
C ASP A 95 10.24 12.92 -6.22
N PHE A 96 9.78 11.94 -6.99
CA PHE A 96 10.34 11.56 -8.29
C PHE A 96 9.35 11.69 -9.45
N ARG A 97 8.28 12.49 -9.28
CA ARG A 97 7.23 12.68 -10.28
C ARG A 97 7.73 13.26 -11.60
N ASP A 98 8.84 13.98 -11.58
CA ASP A 98 9.45 14.57 -12.78
C ASP A 98 10.28 13.59 -13.60
N LEU A 99 10.52 12.37 -13.10
CA LEU A 99 11.21 11.35 -13.86
C LEU A 99 10.29 10.74 -14.92
N PRO A 100 10.84 10.45 -16.13
CA PRO A 100 10.06 9.81 -17.17
C PRO A 100 9.67 8.38 -16.78
N LYS A 101 8.57 7.90 -17.34
CA LYS A 101 8.14 6.50 -17.18
C LYS A 101 9.26 5.54 -17.62
N GLY A 102 9.41 4.46 -16.86
CA GLY A 102 10.45 3.46 -17.07
C GLY A 102 11.86 3.90 -16.68
N ALA A 103 12.02 5.11 -16.13
CA ALA A 103 13.31 5.54 -15.60
C ALA A 103 13.62 4.82 -14.28
N GLY A 104 14.88 4.42 -14.10
CA GLY A 104 15.37 3.89 -12.83
C GLY A 104 15.85 5.02 -11.92
N ILE A 105 15.33 5.07 -10.70
CA ILE A 105 15.79 5.98 -9.63
C ILE A 105 17.10 5.45 -9.09
N THR A 106 18.17 6.23 -9.22
CA THR A 106 19.51 5.87 -8.76
C THR A 106 19.76 6.29 -7.31
N ALA A 107 20.77 5.70 -6.65
CA ALA A 107 21.17 6.10 -5.29
C ALA A 107 21.59 7.58 -5.23
N ALA A 108 22.25 8.09 -6.27
CA ALA A 108 22.62 9.50 -6.35
C ALA A 108 21.38 10.42 -6.40
N GLN A 109 20.31 10.02 -7.09
CA GLN A 109 19.07 10.79 -7.12
C GLN A 109 18.34 10.75 -5.78
N VAL A 110 18.35 9.60 -5.10
CA VAL A 110 17.80 9.48 -3.73
C VAL A 110 18.55 10.43 -2.79
N GLN A 111 19.87 10.43 -2.82
CA GLN A 111 20.69 11.33 -2.00
C GLN A 111 20.41 12.80 -2.34
N ALA A 112 20.36 13.15 -3.62
CA ALA A 112 20.08 14.53 -4.04
C ALA A 112 18.69 15.01 -3.57
N GLU A 113 17.69 14.12 -3.57
CA GLU A 113 16.35 14.47 -3.09
C GLU A 113 16.34 14.65 -1.57
N LEU A 114 17.05 13.80 -0.82
CA LEU A 114 17.23 13.96 0.63
C LEU A 114 17.92 15.30 0.97
N ASP A 115 18.99 15.65 0.23
CA ASP A 115 19.68 16.92 0.39
C ASP A 115 18.76 18.11 0.08
N ARG A 116 17.96 18.01 -1.00
CA ARG A 116 17.00 19.05 -1.40
C ARG A 116 15.97 19.36 -0.31
N ILE A 117 15.49 18.32 0.37
CA ILE A 117 14.49 18.48 1.45
C ILE A 117 15.13 18.68 2.83
N GLY A 118 16.46 18.59 2.94
CA GLY A 118 17.20 18.76 4.19
C GLY A 118 16.96 17.63 5.19
N TYR A 119 16.79 16.39 4.72
CA TYR A 119 16.52 15.25 5.57
C TYR A 119 17.71 14.28 5.61
N THR A 120 18.08 13.85 6.82
CA THR A 120 19.09 12.81 7.03
C THR A 120 18.39 11.54 7.49
N LEU A 121 18.58 10.46 6.74
CA LEU A 121 18.02 9.15 7.08
C LEU A 121 18.56 8.62 8.41
N LYS A 122 17.70 7.96 9.13
CA LYS A 122 18.02 7.23 10.36
C LYS A 122 17.60 5.76 10.19
N PRO A 123 18.24 4.81 10.86
CA PRO A 123 17.78 3.43 10.88
C PRO A 123 16.28 3.36 11.28
N LEU A 124 15.53 2.52 10.58
CA LEU A 124 14.08 2.30 10.74
C LEU A 124 13.19 3.46 10.25
N ASP A 125 13.71 4.49 9.62
CA ASP A 125 12.87 5.43 8.91
C ASP A 125 12.07 4.71 7.80
N ILE A 126 10.83 5.15 7.57
CA ILE A 126 9.99 4.65 6.48
C ILE A 126 10.19 5.56 5.28
N VAL A 127 10.67 5.01 4.16
CA VAL A 127 10.92 5.80 2.93
C VAL A 127 9.82 5.54 1.92
N LEU A 128 9.11 6.60 1.54
CA LEU A 128 8.03 6.56 0.55
C LEU A 128 8.50 7.24 -0.74
N ILE A 129 8.41 6.51 -1.84
CA ILE A 129 8.76 6.96 -3.19
C ILE A 129 7.50 7.47 -3.87
N TRP A 130 7.47 8.74 -4.23
CA TRP A 130 6.34 9.36 -4.89
C TRP A 130 6.60 9.52 -6.38
N THR A 131 5.97 8.66 -7.17
CA THR A 131 6.09 8.66 -8.65
C THR A 131 4.97 9.44 -9.32
N GLY A 132 3.86 9.68 -8.60
CA GLY A 132 2.63 10.27 -9.13
C GLY A 132 1.68 9.25 -9.76
N ALA A 133 2.05 7.95 -9.81
CA ALA A 133 1.21 6.91 -10.39
C ALA A 133 -0.11 6.75 -9.66
N GLY A 134 -0.15 6.97 -8.35
CA GLY A 134 -1.35 6.91 -7.55
C GLY A 134 -2.50 7.80 -8.04
N ALA A 135 -2.19 8.87 -8.79
CA ALA A 135 -3.20 9.75 -9.36
C ALA A 135 -4.09 9.08 -10.44
N TYR A 136 -3.68 7.94 -10.98
CA TYR A 136 -4.41 7.20 -12.02
C TYR A 136 -4.54 5.71 -11.75
N GLN A 137 -4.64 5.36 -10.48
CA GLN A 137 -4.71 3.98 -9.96
C GLN A 137 -5.79 3.09 -10.62
N ASP A 138 -6.91 3.67 -11.09
CA ASP A 138 -7.99 2.93 -11.76
C ASP A 138 -7.88 2.93 -13.29
N GLN A 139 -6.78 3.43 -13.84
CA GLN A 139 -6.55 3.49 -15.28
C GLN A 139 -5.52 2.43 -15.71
N PRO A 140 -5.61 1.87 -16.93
CA PRO A 140 -4.63 0.89 -17.42
C PRO A 140 -3.17 1.38 -17.36
N ARG A 141 -2.93 2.67 -17.54
CA ARG A 141 -1.59 3.28 -17.47
C ARG A 141 -0.95 3.20 -16.07
N TYR A 142 -1.72 2.93 -15.02
CA TYR A 142 -1.19 2.68 -13.68
C TYR A 142 -0.17 1.53 -13.66
N LEU A 143 -0.35 0.56 -14.55
CA LEU A 143 0.54 -0.60 -14.68
C LEU A 143 1.89 -0.29 -15.34
N THR A 144 2.03 0.86 -16.02
CA THR A 144 3.17 1.11 -16.92
C THR A 144 3.76 2.51 -16.81
N ASP A 145 3.00 3.50 -16.34
CA ASP A 145 3.40 4.90 -16.42
C ASP A 145 3.95 5.40 -15.08
N HIS A 146 5.06 4.81 -14.64
CA HIS A 146 5.81 5.23 -13.45
C HIS A 146 7.32 5.06 -13.66
N CYS A 147 8.11 5.70 -12.84
CA CYS A 147 9.52 5.37 -12.61
C CYS A 147 9.63 4.34 -11.50
N GLY A 148 10.74 3.62 -11.40
CA GLY A 148 10.95 2.59 -10.39
C GLY A 148 12.35 2.69 -9.77
N MET A 149 12.59 1.92 -8.72
CA MET A 149 13.86 1.91 -8.01
C MET A 149 14.87 1.01 -8.73
N THR A 150 16.12 1.48 -8.87
CA THR A 150 17.21 0.58 -9.25
C THR A 150 17.62 -0.31 -8.07
N ALA A 151 18.16 -1.50 -8.38
CA ALA A 151 18.71 -2.39 -7.36
C ALA A 151 19.82 -1.74 -6.53
N GLU A 152 20.60 -0.83 -7.14
CA GLU A 152 21.63 -0.04 -6.47
C GLU A 152 21.01 0.90 -5.42
N ALA A 153 19.99 1.67 -5.80
CA ALA A 153 19.31 2.60 -4.88
C ALA A 153 18.61 1.86 -3.73
N THR A 154 18.01 0.71 -4.03
CA THR A 154 17.40 -0.15 -2.99
C THR A 154 18.45 -0.63 -2.00
N ARG A 155 19.59 -1.14 -2.46
CA ARG A 155 20.69 -1.58 -1.58
C ARG A 155 21.23 -0.44 -0.76
N TRP A 156 21.42 0.74 -1.37
CA TRP A 156 21.88 1.92 -0.66
C TRP A 156 20.96 2.29 0.51
N LEU A 157 19.62 2.25 0.32
CA LEU A 157 18.67 2.48 1.40
C LEU A 157 18.75 1.41 2.49
N LEU A 158 18.92 0.13 2.13
CA LEU A 158 19.11 -0.94 3.10
C LEU A 158 20.37 -0.72 3.95
N ASP A 159 21.45 -0.25 3.34
CA ASP A 159 22.73 0.08 4.02
C ASP A 159 22.57 1.28 5.00
N GLN A 160 21.61 2.17 4.77
CA GLN A 160 21.21 3.21 5.73
C GLN A 160 20.35 2.67 6.91
N GLY A 161 20.04 1.37 6.93
CA GLY A 161 19.22 0.74 7.97
C GLY A 161 17.72 0.81 7.73
N ILE A 162 17.29 1.19 6.52
CA ILE A 162 15.86 1.19 6.13
C ILE A 162 15.35 -0.24 6.04
N LYS A 163 14.16 -0.50 6.58
CA LYS A 163 13.50 -1.81 6.60
C LYS A 163 12.18 -1.81 5.83
N VAL A 164 11.53 -0.66 5.71
CA VAL A 164 10.27 -0.50 4.99
C VAL A 164 10.40 0.65 4.00
N MET A 165 10.06 0.33 2.76
CA MET A 165 9.94 1.29 1.67
C MET A 165 8.54 1.15 1.07
N GLY A 166 7.95 2.26 0.66
CA GLY A 166 6.67 2.30 -0.03
C GLY A 166 6.77 3.05 -1.36
N ILE A 167 5.87 2.77 -2.27
CA ILE A 167 5.74 3.45 -3.55
C ILE A 167 4.26 3.60 -3.91
N ASP A 168 3.91 4.65 -4.62
CA ASP A 168 2.54 4.89 -5.11
C ASP A 168 2.27 4.27 -6.50
N ALA A 169 3.12 3.35 -6.94
CA ALA A 169 3.01 2.62 -8.19
C ALA A 169 2.68 1.14 -7.94
N VAL A 170 2.38 0.41 -9.03
CA VAL A 170 2.02 -1.02 -8.96
C VAL A 170 3.19 -1.92 -8.59
N THR A 171 4.42 -1.48 -8.78
CA THR A 171 5.66 -2.21 -8.48
C THR A 171 6.80 -1.22 -8.22
N PHE A 172 7.88 -1.71 -7.60
CA PHE A 172 9.09 -0.92 -7.34
C PHE A 172 10.03 -0.81 -8.53
N ASP A 173 9.92 -1.66 -9.54
CA ASP A 173 10.78 -1.76 -10.73
C ASP A 173 10.04 -1.39 -12.03
#